data_26b8e9a40f083c4f779e2321644bd5d7
#
_entry.id   26b8e9a40f083c4f779e2321644bd5d7
#
_cell.length_a   1.000
_cell.length_b   1.000
_cell.length_c   1.000
_cell.angle_alpha   90.00
_cell.angle_beta   90.00
_cell.angle_gamma   90.00
#
_symmetry.space_group_name_H-M   'P 1'
#
loop_
_entity.id
_entity.type
_entity.pdbx_description
1 polymer ?
#
loop_
_entity_poly.entity_id
_entity_poly.type
_entity_poly.pdbx_seq_one_letter_code
_entity_poly.pdbx_strand_id
1 'polypeptide(L)' 'TMTLESKRKIRELEHRKIELNEQLALTTSAERFKAIEEELYEINDTIEKLTANMEPEIEWYGS' A
#
# COMPACT_ATOMS: atom_id res chain seq x y z
N THR A 1 8.80 -9.65 13.93
CA THR A 1 9.82 -8.67 13.63
C THR A 1 9.88 -8.41 12.14
N MET A 2 9.93 -7.17 11.76
CA MET A 2 9.95 -6.83 10.36
C MET A 2 11.38 -6.82 9.84
N THR A 3 11.60 -7.49 8.72
CA THR A 3 12.91 -7.47 8.12
C THR A 3 13.13 -6.17 7.35
N LEU A 4 14.39 -5.90 7.05
CA LEU A 4 14.72 -4.73 6.26
C LEU A 4 14.09 -4.80 4.88
N GLU A 5 14.04 -6.00 4.31
CA GLU A 5 13.41 -6.19 3.01
C GLU A 5 11.94 -5.85 3.05
N SER A 6 11.25 -6.28 4.08
CA SER A 6 9.84 -5.97 4.20
C SER A 6 9.60 -4.46 4.32
N LYS A 7 10.45 -3.80 5.10
CA LYS A 7 10.33 -2.35 5.23
C LYS A 7 10.54 -1.65 3.90
N ARG A 8 11.54 -2.10 3.15
CA ARG A 8 11.79 -1.52 1.84
C ARG A 8 10.63 -1.73 0.90
N LYS A 9 10.10 -2.94 0.91
CA LYS A 9 8.98 -3.27 0.04
C LYS A 9 7.78 -2.39 0.34
N ILE A 10 7.47 -2.23 1.61
CA ILE A 10 6.35 -1.39 2.00
C ILE A 10 6.59 0.05 1.57
N ARG A 11 7.80 0.54 1.76
CA ARG A 11 8.12 1.91 1.36
C ARG A 11 7.96 2.10 -0.15
N GLU A 12 8.43 1.14 -0.93
CA GLU A 12 8.29 1.22 -2.37
C GLU A 12 6.82 1.22 -2.78
N LEU A 13 6.04 0.38 -2.15
CA LEU A 13 4.62 0.30 -2.47
C LEU A 13 3.90 1.59 -2.08
N GLU A 14 4.26 2.16 -0.94
CA GLU A 14 3.65 3.42 -0.54
C GLU A 14 4.01 4.54 -1.51
N HIS A 15 5.25 4.54 -1.97
CA HIS A 15 5.66 5.53 -2.96
C HIS A 15 4.86 5.36 -4.24
N ARG A 16 4.68 4.12 -4.66
CA ARG A 16 3.89 3.84 -5.85
C ARG A 16 2.44 4.31 -5.68
N LYS A 17 1.89 4.13 -4.48
CA LYS A 17 0.55 4.61 -4.20
C LYS A 17 0.43 6.11 -4.42
N ILE A 18 1.43 6.86 -3.96
CA ILE A 18 1.40 8.30 -4.13
C ILE A 18 1.39 8.66 -5.62
N GLU A 19 2.24 7.99 -6.39
CA GLU A 19 2.28 8.23 -7.82
C GLU A 19 0.96 7.92 -8.49
N LEU A 20 0.38 6.79 -8.13
CA LEU A 20 -0.89 6.39 -8.72
C LEU A 20 -2.01 7.34 -8.34
N ASN A 21 -2.02 7.82 -7.11
CA ASN A 21 -3.03 8.78 -6.70
C ASN A 21 -2.90 10.08 -7.48
N GLU A 22 -1.69 10.51 -7.76
CA GLU A 22 -1.49 11.68 -8.57
C GLU A 22 -2.00 11.46 -9.98
N GLN A 23 -1.71 10.31 -10.55
CA GLN A 23 -2.21 9.99 -11.88
C GLN A 23 -3.72 9.93 -11.89
N LEU A 24 -4.30 9.39 -10.83
CA LEU A 24 -5.74 9.31 -10.73
C LEU A 24 -6.37 10.70 -10.77
N ALA A 25 -5.78 11.64 -10.08
CA ALA A 25 -6.29 13.01 -10.04
C ALA A 25 -6.21 13.68 -11.40
N LEU A 26 -5.24 13.29 -12.23
CA LEU A 26 -5.05 13.90 -13.54
C LEU A 26 -5.72 13.11 -14.66
N THR A 27 -6.23 11.94 -14.36
CA THR A 27 -6.78 11.08 -15.40
C THR A 27 -8.17 11.53 -15.77
N THR A 28 -8.41 11.61 -17.07
CA THR A 28 -9.74 11.96 -17.58
C THR A 28 -10.42 10.76 -18.24
N SER A 29 -9.71 9.64 -18.37
CA SER A 29 -10.28 8.46 -19.01
C SER A 29 -10.83 7.51 -17.96
N ALA A 30 -12.07 7.10 -18.13
CA ALA A 30 -12.70 6.18 -17.16
C ALA A 30 -11.97 4.83 -17.12
N GLU A 31 -11.49 4.38 -18.26
CA GLU A 31 -10.77 3.12 -18.29
C GLU A 31 -9.47 3.19 -17.53
N ARG A 32 -8.74 4.28 -17.69
CA ARG A 32 -7.50 4.45 -16.96
C ARG A 32 -7.77 4.60 -15.47
N PHE A 33 -8.80 5.34 -15.14
CA PHE A 33 -9.18 5.54 -13.74
C PHE A 33 -9.40 4.18 -13.08
N LYS A 34 -10.15 3.32 -13.75
CA LYS A 34 -10.46 2.02 -13.21
C LYS A 34 -9.20 1.17 -13.06
N ALA A 35 -8.33 1.21 -14.07
CA ALA A 35 -7.09 0.44 -14.01
C ALA A 35 -6.21 0.89 -12.86
N ILE A 36 -6.13 2.20 -12.64
CA ILE A 36 -5.33 2.73 -11.54
C ILE A 36 -5.93 2.32 -10.20
N GLU A 37 -7.25 2.36 -10.10
CA GLU A 37 -7.90 1.93 -8.87
C GLU A 37 -7.58 0.47 -8.55
N GLU A 38 -7.62 -0.38 -9.56
CA GLU A 38 -7.31 -1.78 -9.35
C GLU A 38 -5.88 -1.97 -8.87
N GLU A 39 -4.97 -1.24 -9.45
CA GLU A 39 -3.58 -1.33 -9.03
C GLU A 39 -3.43 -0.86 -7.59
N LEU A 40 -4.13 0.20 -7.21
CA LEU A 40 -4.10 0.69 -5.85
C LEU A 40 -4.64 -0.36 -4.87
N TYR A 41 -5.70 -1.06 -5.26
CA TYR A 41 -6.22 -2.13 -4.42
C TYR A 41 -5.20 -3.23 -4.21
N GLU A 42 -4.51 -3.61 -5.29
CA GLU A 42 -3.51 -4.65 -5.17
C GLU A 42 -2.36 -4.22 -4.27
N ILE A 43 -1.94 -2.98 -4.40
CA ILE A 43 -0.87 -2.46 -3.56
C ILE A 43 -1.30 -2.46 -2.10
N ASN A 44 -2.50 -1.98 -1.82
CA ASN A 44 -3.01 -1.98 -0.46
C ASN A 44 -3.08 -3.39 0.10
N ASP A 45 -3.54 -4.33 -0.70
CA ASP A 45 -3.64 -5.71 -0.27
C ASP A 45 -2.25 -6.27 0.07
N THR A 46 -1.27 -5.97 -0.77
CA THR A 46 0.08 -6.44 -0.53
C THR A 46 0.65 -5.83 0.75
N ILE A 47 0.42 -4.54 0.96
CA ILE A 47 0.89 -3.88 2.17
C ILE A 47 0.25 -4.51 3.40
N GLU A 48 -1.06 -4.78 3.32
CA GLU A 48 -1.73 -5.42 4.44
C GLU A 48 -1.15 -6.79 4.74
N LYS A 49 -0.87 -7.56 3.71
CA LYS A 49 -0.30 -8.87 3.92
C LYS A 49 1.09 -8.80 4.53
N LEU A 50 1.88 -7.83 4.08
CA LEU A 50 3.20 -7.66 4.64
C LEU A 50 3.14 -7.22 6.09
N THR A 51 2.23 -6.33 6.43
CA THR A 51 2.09 -5.87 7.80
C THR A 51 1.45 -6.92 8.68
N ALA A 52 0.59 -7.76 8.13
CA ALA A 52 -0.03 -8.83 8.91
C ALA A 52 0.99 -9.86 9.35
N ASN A 53 2.09 -10.01 8.60
CA ASN A 53 3.13 -10.91 8.98
C ASN A 53 4.01 -10.35 10.08
N MET A 54 3.87 -9.05 10.42
CA MET A 54 4.60 -8.48 11.51
C MET A 54 3.85 -8.78 12.77
N GLU A 55 4.59 -9.07 13.82
CA GLU A 55 3.96 -9.23 15.09
C GLU A 55 3.49 -7.92 15.59
N PRO A 56 2.23 -7.75 15.88
CA PRO A 56 1.76 -6.47 16.38
C PRO A 56 2.32 -6.28 17.74
N GLU A 57 2.83 -5.15 18.00
CA GLU A 57 3.35 -4.84 19.24
C GLU A 57 2.40 -4.12 20.02
N ILE A 58 1.37 -4.56 20.10
CA ILE A 58 0.43 -3.84 20.77
C ILE A 58 0.32 -4.09 22.13
N GLU A 59 0.44 -3.94 22.39
CA GLU A 59 0.00 -3.97 23.11
C GLU A 59 -0.49 -3.13 23.63
N TRP A 60 -0.80 -2.85 23.76
CA TRP A 60 -1.28 -2.03 23.86
C TRP A 60 -2.12 -1.67 24.37
N TYR A 61 -2.22 -1.68 24.61
CA TYR A 61 -2.89 -1.21 24.91
C TYR A 61 -3.60 -1.28 25.51
N GLY A 62 -3.61 -1.31 25.62
CA GLY A 62 -4.28 -1.25 26.02
C GLY A 62 -4.63 -1.31 26.67
N SER A 63 -4.61 -1.34 26.73
CA SER A 63 -4.88 -1.37 27.12
C SER A 63 -4.85 -1.34 27.51
#